data_4e8084003b1814c9ad70993e9f84b19c
#
_entry.id   4e8084003b1814c9ad70993e9f84b19c
#
_cell.length_a   1.000
_cell.length_b   1.000
_cell.length_c   1.000
_cell.angle_alpha   90.00
_cell.angle_beta   90.00
_cell.angle_gamma   90.00
#
_symmetry.space_group_name_H-M   'P 1'
#
loop_
_entity.id
_entity.type
_entity.pdbx_description
1 polymer ?
#
loop_
_entity_poly.entity_id
_entity_poly.type
_entity_poly.pdbx_seq_one_letter_code
_entity_poly.pdbx_strand_id
1 'polypeptide(L)'
;PPVSEGPGVRGSFVPQLGLYVDQDQPGLVPLTLAPLIDKRLALKQRQAELPAWDPRRQVCKAKATAHKWLLVTCFGYLGYKNARFGRIEAHQAVTAYGREALLQAKEAAEDLGFTVLHMYVDGLWVHRPGANRPQDIQPLLLEIAERTGLPIALDGIYRWVAFLPSRVDARVPVPNRYFGAFQDGSLKLRGVEARRGDTPPWIAHRQVALIEALAKLPGESAGPGCLPWLLRWLRAALAELRSGRIPLEQLLAAQKLSRALDEYRTPSPAARAAAQLAAVGKHLRAGQRVRFLYTLGEPGVHAWDLPDPPDRRSLDLARYQELLIRAVGAVMQPFGIAEDELRLRARGSLPNVTFWPLPRLTG
;
A
#
# COMPACT_ATOMS: atom_id res chain seq x y z
N PRO A 1 1.99 -29.82 23.78
CA PRO A 1 2.90 -30.53 24.66
C PRO A 1 4.32 -30.16 24.29
N PRO A 2 5.22 -29.83 25.24
CA PRO A 2 6.59 -29.53 24.94
C PRO A 2 7.22 -30.74 24.24
N VAL A 3 7.77 -30.53 23.07
CA VAL A 3 8.55 -31.53 22.35
C VAL A 3 9.79 -31.80 23.21
N SER A 4 9.98 -33.03 23.66
CA SER A 4 11.15 -33.46 24.41
C SER A 4 12.41 -33.09 23.63
N GLU A 5 13.33 -32.33 24.27
CA GLU A 5 14.66 -32.06 23.78
C GLU A 5 15.37 -33.40 23.52
N GLY A 6 15.67 -33.68 22.28
CA GLY A 6 16.56 -34.78 21.92
C GLY A 6 17.96 -34.53 22.50
N PRO A 7 18.69 -35.54 22.97
CA PRO A 7 19.97 -35.35 23.60
C PRO A 7 20.99 -34.80 22.59
N GLY A 8 21.47 -33.57 22.82
CA GLY A 8 22.67 -33.01 22.21
C GLY A 8 22.54 -31.83 21.26
N VAL A 9 21.33 -31.30 20.98
CA VAL A 9 21.20 -30.11 20.12
C VAL A 9 21.07 -28.85 20.97
N ARG A 10 22.14 -28.08 21.11
CA ARG A 10 22.09 -26.73 21.67
C ARG A 10 21.69 -25.76 20.56
N GLY A 11 20.43 -25.30 20.56
CA GLY A 11 19.97 -24.37 19.55
C GLY A 11 18.52 -23.92 19.79
N SER A 12 18.14 -22.77 19.25
CA SER A 12 16.75 -22.32 19.26
C SER A 12 15.93 -23.10 18.25
N PHE A 13 14.82 -23.69 18.70
CA PHE A 13 13.86 -24.37 17.84
C PHE A 13 13.14 -23.40 16.91
N VAL A 14 13.13 -23.71 15.62
CA VAL A 14 12.39 -22.91 14.63
C VAL A 14 10.94 -23.41 14.56
N PRO A 15 9.97 -22.57 14.92
CA PRO A 15 8.57 -22.98 14.93
C PRO A 15 8.12 -23.57 13.59
N GLN A 16 7.36 -24.65 13.63
CA GLN A 16 6.72 -25.30 12.47
C GLN A 16 7.67 -25.95 11.42
N LEU A 17 8.99 -25.80 11.55
CA LEU A 17 9.94 -26.32 10.56
C LEU A 17 10.73 -27.54 11.04
N GLY A 18 10.70 -27.85 12.33
CA GLY A 18 11.53 -28.95 12.89
C GLY A 18 13.04 -28.71 12.78
N LEU A 19 13.44 -27.46 12.62
CA LEU A 19 14.83 -27.03 12.52
C LEU A 19 15.30 -26.41 13.81
N TYR A 20 16.63 -26.40 14.03
CA TYR A 20 17.27 -25.69 15.13
C TYR A 20 18.29 -24.69 14.57
N VAL A 21 18.35 -23.52 15.17
CA VAL A 21 19.40 -22.52 14.90
C VAL A 21 20.47 -22.69 15.98
N ASP A 22 21.69 -23.03 15.55
CA ASP A 22 22.85 -23.12 16.42
C ASP A 22 23.14 -21.72 17.05
N GLN A 23 23.27 -21.69 18.37
CA GLN A 23 23.56 -20.45 19.11
C GLN A 23 25.02 -20.37 19.58
N ASP A 24 25.76 -21.48 19.53
CA ASP A 24 27.15 -21.51 19.96
C ASP A 24 28.07 -20.85 18.93
N GLN A 25 27.67 -20.85 17.64
CA GLN A 25 28.42 -20.19 16.56
C GLN A 25 27.54 -19.18 15.83
N PRO A 26 27.78 -17.86 16.01
CA PRO A 26 27.06 -16.84 15.28
C PRO A 26 27.32 -16.96 13.77
N GLY A 27 26.24 -17.10 12.99
CA GLY A 27 26.32 -17.19 11.55
C GLY A 27 26.83 -15.91 10.88
N LEU A 28 27.32 -16.03 9.65
CA LEU A 28 27.84 -14.91 8.86
C LEU A 28 26.83 -13.76 8.72
N VAL A 29 25.54 -14.10 8.53
CA VAL A 29 24.48 -13.10 8.32
C VAL A 29 24.22 -12.27 9.57
N PRO A 30 23.98 -12.83 10.77
CA PRO A 30 23.87 -12.05 12.01
C PRO A 30 25.10 -11.18 12.27
N LEU A 31 26.33 -11.71 12.12
CA LEU A 31 27.57 -10.95 12.29
C LEU A 31 27.67 -9.75 11.35
N THR A 32 27.17 -9.90 10.10
CA THR A 32 27.18 -8.81 9.11
C THR A 32 26.09 -7.78 9.38
N LEU A 33 24.88 -8.23 9.78
CA LEU A 33 23.72 -7.35 9.92
C LEU A 33 23.69 -6.57 11.24
N ALA A 34 24.19 -7.14 12.34
CA ALA A 34 24.15 -6.49 13.65
C ALA A 34 24.75 -5.07 13.61
N PRO A 35 25.98 -4.84 13.12
CA PRO A 35 26.54 -3.49 13.07
C PRO A 35 25.79 -2.54 12.10
N LEU A 36 25.09 -3.07 11.10
CA LEU A 36 24.25 -2.25 10.19
C LEU A 36 22.95 -1.83 10.88
N ILE A 37 22.38 -2.70 11.71
CA ILE A 37 21.19 -2.39 12.53
C ILE A 37 21.57 -1.29 13.53
N ASP A 38 22.66 -1.43 14.26
CA ASP A 38 23.12 -0.46 15.25
C ASP A 38 23.37 0.92 14.63
N LYS A 39 24.08 0.96 13.51
CA LYS A 39 24.28 2.21 12.75
C LYS A 39 22.96 2.84 12.30
N ARG A 40 22.00 2.02 11.86
CA ARG A 40 20.70 2.54 11.46
C ARG A 40 19.92 3.10 12.65
N LEU A 41 19.95 2.42 13.80
CA LEU A 41 19.29 2.88 15.02
C LEU A 41 19.89 4.20 15.51
N ALA A 42 21.22 4.29 15.57
CA ALA A 42 21.92 5.53 15.93
C ALA A 42 21.60 6.70 14.97
N LEU A 43 21.49 6.44 13.66
CA LEU A 43 21.09 7.47 12.69
C LEU A 43 19.64 7.92 12.88
N LYS A 44 18.72 7.02 13.23
CA LYS A 44 17.33 7.36 13.54
C LYS A 44 17.22 8.18 14.82
N GLN A 45 17.95 7.79 15.86
CA GLN A 45 18.01 8.54 17.12
C GLN A 45 18.53 9.95 16.87
N ARG A 46 19.68 10.09 16.21
CA ARG A 46 20.25 11.40 15.86
C ARG A 46 19.30 12.25 15.01
N GLN A 47 18.57 11.61 14.08
CA GLN A 47 17.52 12.31 13.30
C GLN A 47 16.42 12.86 14.21
N ALA A 48 16.00 12.12 15.24
CA ALA A 48 14.95 12.57 16.17
C ALA A 48 15.39 13.73 17.06
N GLU A 49 16.65 13.73 17.49
CA GLU A 49 17.28 14.76 18.34
C GLU A 49 17.50 16.09 17.60
N LEU A 50 17.65 16.06 16.28
CA LEU A 50 17.90 17.26 15.49
C LEU A 50 16.61 18.05 15.24
N PRO A 51 16.65 19.41 15.30
CA PRO A 51 15.53 20.26 14.95
C PRO A 51 15.01 20.01 13.53
N ALA A 52 13.72 20.28 13.29
CA ALA A 52 13.08 20.02 12.00
C ALA A 52 13.74 20.75 10.81
N TRP A 53 14.30 21.93 11.06
CA TRP A 53 14.97 22.77 10.07
C TRP A 53 16.45 22.42 9.82
N ASP A 54 17.05 21.56 10.65
CA ASP A 54 18.47 21.22 10.52
C ASP A 54 18.72 20.31 9.30
N PRO A 55 19.56 20.70 8.33
CA PRO A 55 19.82 19.91 7.12
C PRO A 55 20.45 18.53 7.41
N ARG A 56 21.16 18.38 8.55
CA ARG A 56 21.73 17.10 8.99
C ARG A 56 20.64 16.05 9.24
N ARG A 57 19.42 16.48 9.60
CA ARG A 57 18.27 15.59 9.75
C ARG A 57 17.96 14.83 8.46
N GLN A 58 18.02 15.51 7.31
CA GLN A 58 17.81 14.88 6.01
C GLN A 58 18.93 13.92 5.63
N VAL A 59 20.17 14.27 5.97
CA VAL A 59 21.35 13.39 5.77
C VAL A 59 21.19 12.10 6.60
N CYS A 60 20.83 12.22 7.89
CA CYS A 60 20.57 11.06 8.75
C CYS A 60 19.46 10.18 8.18
N LYS A 61 18.37 10.78 7.70
CA LYS A 61 17.25 10.07 7.07
C LYS A 61 17.69 9.30 5.82
N ALA A 62 18.48 9.93 4.95
CA ALA A 62 18.98 9.30 3.72
C ALA A 62 19.91 8.10 4.06
N LYS A 63 20.85 8.27 4.99
CA LYS A 63 21.75 7.21 5.45
C LYS A 63 20.97 6.06 6.10
N ALA A 64 20.03 6.36 7.01
CA ALA A 64 19.18 5.34 7.65
C ALA A 64 18.34 4.58 6.63
N THR A 65 17.90 5.25 5.55
CA THR A 65 17.16 4.62 4.44
C THR A 65 18.06 3.69 3.63
N ALA A 66 19.32 4.09 3.34
CA ALA A 66 20.29 3.23 2.67
C ALA A 66 20.57 1.94 3.47
N HIS A 67 20.80 2.06 4.78
CA HIS A 67 20.98 0.90 5.67
C HIS A 67 19.72 0.00 5.69
N LYS A 68 18.52 0.61 5.69
CA LYS A 68 17.28 -0.18 5.57
C LYS A 68 17.27 -1.06 4.34
N TRP A 69 17.65 -0.52 3.17
CA TRP A 69 17.66 -1.31 1.94
C TRP A 69 18.70 -2.43 1.96
N LEU A 70 19.88 -2.21 2.56
CA LEU A 70 20.87 -3.29 2.76
C LEU A 70 20.29 -4.41 3.62
N LEU A 71 19.63 -4.09 4.74
CA LEU A 71 19.00 -5.06 5.64
C LEU A 71 17.87 -5.84 4.94
N VAL A 72 17.00 -5.16 4.19
CA VAL A 72 15.85 -5.78 3.49
C VAL A 72 16.33 -6.69 2.35
N THR A 73 17.35 -6.28 1.59
CA THR A 73 17.87 -7.10 0.50
C THR A 73 18.56 -8.36 0.99
N CYS A 74 19.13 -8.36 2.19
CA CYS A 74 19.75 -9.54 2.78
C CYS A 74 18.76 -10.70 2.98
N PHE A 75 17.52 -10.41 3.39
CA PHE A 75 16.48 -11.42 3.51
C PHE A 75 16.19 -12.11 2.16
N GLY A 76 16.03 -11.33 1.08
CA GLY A 76 15.86 -11.88 -0.26
C GLY A 76 17.09 -12.67 -0.75
N TYR A 77 18.28 -12.21 -0.40
CA TYR A 77 19.54 -12.91 -0.71
C TYR A 77 19.61 -14.29 -0.07
N LEU A 78 19.14 -14.46 1.17
CA LEU A 78 19.11 -15.77 1.84
C LEU A 78 18.30 -16.80 1.07
N GLY A 79 17.18 -16.41 0.46
CA GLY A 79 16.31 -17.30 -0.34
C GLY A 79 16.73 -17.45 -1.80
N TYR A 80 17.77 -16.75 -2.26
CA TYR A 80 18.20 -16.82 -3.66
C TYR A 80 19.12 -18.01 -3.91
N LYS A 81 18.68 -18.95 -4.75
CA LYS A 81 19.38 -20.24 -5.00
C LYS A 81 20.83 -20.11 -5.50
N ASN A 82 21.18 -19.00 -6.17
CA ASN A 82 22.53 -18.77 -6.70
C ASN A 82 23.37 -17.86 -5.80
N ALA A 83 22.87 -17.47 -4.62
CA ALA A 83 23.63 -16.66 -3.68
C ALA A 83 24.71 -17.52 -3.01
N ARG A 84 25.95 -17.03 -2.98
CA ARG A 84 27.11 -17.76 -2.40
C ARG A 84 26.88 -18.19 -0.95
N PHE A 85 26.21 -17.35 -0.16
CA PHE A 85 25.90 -17.60 1.25
C PHE A 85 24.38 -17.74 1.49
N GLY A 86 23.60 -17.94 0.41
CA GLY A 86 22.17 -18.19 0.50
C GLY A 86 21.87 -19.54 1.13
N ARG A 87 20.89 -19.57 2.02
CA ARG A 87 20.35 -20.77 2.64
C ARG A 87 18.85 -20.65 2.74
N ILE A 88 18.15 -21.53 2.02
CA ILE A 88 16.68 -21.49 1.99
C ILE A 88 16.09 -21.77 3.38
N GLU A 89 16.72 -22.65 4.15
CA GLU A 89 16.32 -22.97 5.52
C GLU A 89 16.41 -21.75 6.43
N ALA A 90 17.48 -20.92 6.30
CA ALA A 90 17.60 -19.68 7.04
C ALA A 90 16.53 -18.65 6.64
N HIS A 91 16.22 -18.55 5.34
CA HIS A 91 15.12 -17.72 4.85
C HIS A 91 13.76 -18.16 5.42
N GLN A 92 13.50 -19.47 5.43
CA GLN A 92 12.29 -20.06 6.00
C GLN A 92 12.22 -19.85 7.51
N ALA A 93 13.33 -20.00 8.24
CA ALA A 93 13.42 -19.77 9.68
C ALA A 93 13.06 -18.32 10.04
N VAL A 94 13.59 -17.32 9.32
CA VAL A 94 13.23 -15.90 9.54
C VAL A 94 11.72 -15.69 9.36
N THR A 95 11.12 -16.33 8.34
CA THR A 95 9.68 -16.24 8.08
C THR A 95 8.87 -16.93 9.18
N ALA A 96 9.34 -18.08 9.68
CA ALA A 96 8.67 -18.83 10.75
C ALA A 96 8.68 -18.06 12.07
N TYR A 97 9.84 -17.52 12.48
CA TYR A 97 9.92 -16.67 13.68
C TYR A 97 9.07 -15.40 13.55
N GLY A 98 9.02 -14.78 12.37
CA GLY A 98 8.16 -13.61 12.14
C GLY A 98 6.68 -13.93 12.28
N ARG A 99 6.22 -15.10 11.81
CA ARG A 99 4.84 -15.57 11.99
C ARG A 99 4.55 -15.88 13.46
N GLU A 100 5.46 -16.54 14.13
CA GLU A 100 5.32 -16.88 15.55
C GLU A 100 5.18 -15.62 16.40
N ALA A 101 6.07 -14.64 16.22
CA ALA A 101 5.99 -13.36 16.92
C ALA A 101 4.65 -12.62 16.65
N LEU A 102 4.14 -12.70 15.41
CA LEU A 102 2.86 -12.08 15.07
C LEU A 102 1.67 -12.82 15.72
N LEU A 103 1.74 -14.15 15.84
CA LEU A 103 0.72 -14.93 16.55
C LEU A 103 0.74 -14.64 18.05
N GLN A 104 1.91 -14.60 18.68
CA GLN A 104 2.05 -14.20 20.09
C GLN A 104 1.54 -12.78 20.34
N ALA A 105 1.78 -11.85 19.42
CA ALA A 105 1.24 -10.50 19.49
C ALA A 105 -0.31 -10.48 19.37
N LYS A 106 -0.88 -11.37 18.54
CA LYS A 106 -2.33 -11.55 18.44
C LYS A 106 -2.91 -12.07 19.77
N GLU A 107 -2.33 -13.13 20.33
CA GLU A 107 -2.76 -13.73 21.60
C GLU A 107 -2.67 -12.71 22.74
N ALA A 108 -1.57 -11.95 22.83
CA ALA A 108 -1.43 -10.88 23.80
C ALA A 108 -2.55 -9.82 23.67
N ALA A 109 -2.93 -9.47 22.44
CA ALA A 109 -4.01 -8.52 22.22
C ALA A 109 -5.38 -9.10 22.67
N GLU A 110 -5.66 -10.35 22.34
CA GLU A 110 -6.91 -11.02 22.72
C GLU A 110 -7.02 -11.21 24.23
N ASP A 111 -5.94 -11.61 24.91
CA ASP A 111 -5.87 -11.75 26.37
C ASP A 111 -6.13 -10.42 27.11
N LEU A 112 -5.74 -9.30 26.50
CA LEU A 112 -6.01 -7.95 27.03
C LEU A 112 -7.35 -7.36 26.57
N GLY A 113 -8.23 -8.20 25.98
CA GLY A 113 -9.58 -7.83 25.57
C GLY A 113 -9.65 -6.97 24.30
N PHE A 114 -8.62 -6.97 23.47
CA PHE A 114 -8.67 -6.36 22.14
C PHE A 114 -9.20 -7.35 21.11
N THR A 115 -10.00 -6.85 20.18
CA THR A 115 -10.35 -7.57 18.96
C THR A 115 -9.29 -7.30 17.90
N VAL A 116 -8.68 -8.34 17.34
CA VAL A 116 -7.73 -8.21 16.22
C VAL A 116 -8.50 -8.10 14.92
N LEU A 117 -8.46 -6.94 14.28
CA LEU A 117 -9.17 -6.66 13.04
C LEU A 117 -8.41 -7.16 11.81
N HIS A 118 -7.09 -7.05 11.84
CA HIS A 118 -6.22 -7.44 10.72
C HIS A 118 -4.79 -7.66 11.18
N MET A 119 -4.09 -8.56 10.51
CA MET A 119 -2.66 -8.83 10.70
C MET A 119 -1.96 -8.92 9.35
N TYR A 120 -0.76 -8.35 9.25
CA TYR A 120 0.03 -8.45 8.02
C TYR A 120 1.52 -8.29 8.31
N VAL A 121 2.31 -9.32 8.01
CA VAL A 121 3.78 -9.40 8.10
C VAL A 121 4.33 -9.07 9.50
N ASP A 122 4.40 -7.79 9.87
CA ASP A 122 5.03 -7.25 11.07
C ASP A 122 4.13 -6.25 11.82
N GLY A 123 2.84 -6.27 11.54
CA GLY A 123 1.88 -5.36 12.15
C GLY A 123 0.51 -5.96 12.37
N LEU A 124 -0.18 -5.47 13.40
CA LEU A 124 -1.56 -5.82 13.68
C LEU A 124 -2.40 -4.57 13.94
N TRP A 125 -3.67 -4.65 13.58
CA TRP A 125 -4.70 -3.65 13.84
C TRP A 125 -5.66 -4.20 14.87
N VAL A 126 -5.77 -3.49 15.97
CA VAL A 126 -6.60 -3.92 17.11
C VAL A 126 -7.66 -2.89 17.42
N HIS A 127 -8.75 -3.34 17.98
CA HIS A 127 -9.85 -2.51 18.45
C HIS A 127 -10.28 -2.94 19.85
N ARG A 128 -10.48 -1.97 20.73
CA ARG A 128 -11.15 -2.16 22.04
C ARG A 128 -11.98 -0.90 22.31
N PRO A 129 -13.28 -1.05 22.66
CA PRO A 129 -14.10 0.08 23.04
C PRO A 129 -13.44 0.90 24.16
N GLY A 130 -13.40 2.21 24.01
CA GLY A 130 -12.79 3.13 24.98
C GLY A 130 -11.26 3.28 24.90
N ALA A 131 -10.54 2.41 24.20
CA ALA A 131 -9.10 2.53 24.01
C ALA A 131 -8.78 3.47 22.83
N ASN A 132 -8.71 4.76 23.09
CA ASN A 132 -8.54 5.78 22.06
C ASN A 132 -7.37 6.74 22.30
N ARG A 133 -6.53 6.49 23.30
CA ARG A 133 -5.32 7.25 23.61
C ARG A 133 -4.10 6.34 23.64
N PRO A 134 -2.89 6.86 23.41
CA PRO A 134 -1.65 6.07 23.48
C PRO A 134 -1.47 5.32 24.81
N GLN A 135 -1.91 5.92 25.93
CA GLN A 135 -1.83 5.31 27.26
C GLN A 135 -2.70 4.06 27.39
N ASP A 136 -3.81 4.01 26.67
CA ASP A 136 -4.73 2.86 26.71
C ASP A 136 -4.13 1.64 25.96
N ILE A 137 -3.14 1.88 25.09
CA ILE A 137 -2.44 0.86 24.27
C ILE A 137 -1.11 0.44 24.91
N GLN A 138 -0.56 1.23 25.83
CA GLN A 138 0.74 0.96 26.43
C GLN A 138 0.86 -0.45 27.08
N PRO A 139 -0.14 -0.95 27.82
CA PRO A 139 -0.07 -2.31 28.38
C PRO A 139 0.08 -3.39 27.30
N LEU A 140 -0.60 -3.23 26.15
CA LEU A 140 -0.49 -4.16 25.03
C LEU A 140 0.92 -4.12 24.40
N LEU A 141 1.52 -2.95 24.25
CA LEU A 141 2.88 -2.85 23.72
C LEU A 141 3.90 -3.53 24.63
N LEU A 142 3.76 -3.39 25.95
CA LEU A 142 4.62 -4.05 26.92
C LEU A 142 4.46 -5.57 26.87
N GLU A 143 3.23 -6.06 26.89
CA GLU A 143 2.92 -7.50 26.82
C GLU A 143 3.47 -8.15 25.54
N ILE A 144 3.29 -7.50 24.38
CA ILE A 144 3.85 -8.00 23.12
C ILE A 144 5.38 -8.04 23.19
N ALA A 145 6.01 -6.99 23.70
CA ALA A 145 7.46 -6.94 23.82
C ALA A 145 8.00 -8.03 24.76
N GLU A 146 7.30 -8.31 25.86
CA GLU A 146 7.67 -9.36 26.80
C GLU A 146 7.54 -10.75 26.19
N ARG A 147 6.41 -11.06 25.53
CA ARG A 147 6.18 -12.39 24.91
C ARG A 147 7.11 -12.67 23.74
N THR A 148 7.37 -11.67 22.92
CA THR A 148 8.11 -11.86 21.66
C THR A 148 9.60 -11.59 21.78
N GLY A 149 10.03 -10.88 22.83
CA GLY A 149 11.40 -10.36 22.94
C GLY A 149 11.74 -9.29 21.90
N LEU A 150 10.76 -8.77 21.16
CA LEU A 150 10.96 -7.82 20.05
C LEU A 150 10.45 -6.42 20.41
N PRO A 151 11.18 -5.35 20.01
CA PRO A 151 10.71 -4.00 20.22
C PRO A 151 9.49 -3.72 19.29
N ILE A 152 8.40 -3.26 19.88
CA ILE A 152 7.20 -2.86 19.17
C ILE A 152 6.92 -1.37 19.33
N ALA A 153 6.29 -0.75 18.34
CA ALA A 153 5.90 0.65 18.38
C ALA A 153 4.46 0.83 17.92
N LEU A 154 3.78 1.82 18.50
CA LEU A 154 2.48 2.27 18.04
C LEU A 154 2.67 3.12 16.77
N ASP A 155 2.11 2.68 15.64
CA ASP A 155 2.14 3.45 14.37
C ASP A 155 1.17 4.65 14.45
N GLY A 156 0.06 4.49 15.16
CA GLY A 156 -0.91 5.55 15.41
C GLY A 156 -2.28 5.00 15.82
N ILE A 157 -3.18 5.89 16.19
CA ILE A 157 -4.56 5.56 16.52
C ILE A 157 -5.46 6.08 15.39
N TYR A 158 -6.14 5.14 14.74
CA TYR A 158 -7.07 5.48 13.69
C TYR A 158 -8.37 6.04 14.27
N ARG A 159 -8.89 7.09 13.65
CA ARG A 159 -10.28 7.47 13.80
C ARG A 159 -11.20 6.47 13.11
N TRP A 160 -10.78 6.01 11.94
CA TRP A 160 -11.37 4.90 11.20
C TRP A 160 -10.36 4.33 10.21
N VAL A 161 -10.51 3.05 9.89
CA VAL A 161 -9.73 2.34 8.86
C VAL A 161 -10.67 1.43 8.07
N ALA A 162 -10.46 1.34 6.77
CA ALA A 162 -11.21 0.47 5.88
C ALA A 162 -10.27 -0.48 5.15
N PHE A 163 -10.51 -1.79 5.31
CA PHE A 163 -9.78 -2.84 4.59
C PHE A 163 -10.55 -3.20 3.33
N LEU A 164 -9.84 -3.27 2.18
CA LEU A 164 -10.48 -3.59 0.91
C LEU A 164 -10.71 -5.09 0.83
N PRO A 165 -11.93 -5.53 0.48
CA PRO A 165 -12.24 -6.94 0.37
C PRO A 165 -11.57 -7.58 -0.85
N SER A 166 -11.38 -8.89 -0.77
CA SER A 166 -10.96 -9.71 -1.90
C SER A 166 -12.04 -9.74 -2.99
N ARG A 167 -11.62 -9.82 -4.24
CA ARG A 167 -12.55 -10.00 -5.36
C ARG A 167 -13.11 -11.44 -5.42
N VAL A 168 -12.42 -12.38 -4.80
CA VAL A 168 -12.82 -13.81 -4.77
C VAL A 168 -13.80 -14.05 -3.62
N ASP A 169 -13.53 -13.49 -2.44
CA ASP A 169 -14.40 -13.58 -1.28
C ASP A 169 -14.43 -12.22 -0.56
N ALA A 170 -15.57 -11.54 -0.65
CA ALA A 170 -15.76 -10.22 -0.07
C ALA A 170 -15.66 -10.19 1.48
N ARG A 171 -15.75 -11.34 2.15
CA ARG A 171 -15.58 -11.45 3.61
C ARG A 171 -14.12 -11.42 4.04
N VAL A 172 -13.20 -11.65 3.11
CA VAL A 172 -11.77 -11.70 3.39
C VAL A 172 -11.09 -10.42 2.89
N PRO A 173 -10.44 -9.63 3.76
CA PRO A 173 -9.70 -8.46 3.33
C PRO A 173 -8.44 -8.86 2.57
N VAL A 174 -8.08 -8.08 1.55
CA VAL A 174 -6.82 -8.28 0.83
C VAL A 174 -5.67 -7.77 1.70
N PRO A 175 -4.65 -8.60 1.96
CA PRO A 175 -3.45 -8.14 2.67
C PRO A 175 -2.84 -6.90 2.03
N ASN A 176 -2.40 -5.94 2.84
CA ASN A 176 -1.78 -4.68 2.40
C ASN A 176 -2.63 -3.83 1.43
N ARG A 177 -3.98 -3.96 1.50
CA ARG A 177 -4.91 -3.07 0.78
C ARG A 177 -5.90 -2.45 1.76
N TYR A 178 -5.59 -1.25 2.23
CA TYR A 178 -6.41 -0.51 3.20
C TYR A 178 -6.12 0.99 3.11
N PHE A 179 -7.02 1.77 3.66
CA PHE A 179 -6.84 3.20 3.87
C PHE A 179 -7.59 3.64 5.13
N GLY A 180 -7.15 4.73 5.72
CA GLY A 180 -7.76 5.24 6.94
C GLY A 180 -7.23 6.61 7.31
N ALA A 181 -7.92 7.25 8.25
CA ALA A 181 -7.53 8.52 8.84
C ALA A 181 -7.14 8.32 10.31
N PHE A 182 -5.97 8.78 10.68
CA PHE A 182 -5.55 8.84 12.07
C PHE A 182 -6.29 9.96 12.82
N GLN A 183 -6.21 9.95 14.14
CA GLN A 183 -6.81 10.99 14.99
C GLN A 183 -6.21 12.37 14.75
N ASP A 184 -4.93 12.46 14.38
CA ASP A 184 -4.24 13.70 14.03
C ASP A 184 -4.62 14.24 12.63
N GLY A 185 -5.53 13.56 11.93
CA GLY A 185 -5.99 13.90 10.59
C GLY A 185 -5.09 13.41 9.46
N SER A 186 -3.92 12.83 9.75
CA SER A 186 -3.07 12.24 8.72
C SER A 186 -3.72 11.00 8.11
N LEU A 187 -3.38 10.73 6.84
CA LEU A 187 -3.93 9.59 6.10
C LEU A 187 -2.89 8.49 5.92
N LYS A 188 -3.34 7.25 6.06
CA LYS A 188 -2.58 6.06 5.67
C LYS A 188 -3.27 5.38 4.50
N LEU A 189 -2.55 5.20 3.39
CA LEU A 189 -3.05 4.54 2.18
C LEU A 189 -2.09 3.43 1.77
N ARG A 190 -2.63 2.24 1.52
CA ARG A 190 -1.89 1.07 1.04
C ARG A 190 -2.67 0.36 -0.06
N GLY A 191 -1.97 -0.01 -1.15
CA GLY A 191 -2.52 -0.85 -2.21
C GLY A 191 -3.70 -0.26 -3.00
N VAL A 192 -4.02 1.03 -2.83
CA VAL A 192 -5.00 1.77 -3.62
C VAL A 192 -4.34 2.42 -4.84
N GLU A 193 -5.12 2.84 -5.82
CA GLU A 193 -4.64 3.38 -7.09
C GLU A 193 -3.72 4.60 -6.90
N ALA A 194 -4.01 5.48 -5.93
CA ALA A 194 -3.18 6.65 -5.59
C ALA A 194 -1.74 6.29 -5.13
N ARG A 195 -1.49 5.05 -4.74
CA ARG A 195 -0.16 4.56 -4.34
C ARG A 195 0.55 3.78 -5.44
N ARG A 196 -0.08 3.61 -6.60
CA ARG A 196 0.48 2.90 -7.74
C ARG A 196 1.23 3.87 -8.64
N GLY A 197 2.41 3.48 -9.10
CA GLY A 197 3.21 4.31 -9.98
C GLY A 197 2.76 4.33 -11.45
N ASP A 198 1.70 3.58 -11.81
CA ASP A 198 1.10 3.52 -13.14
C ASP A 198 -0.23 4.30 -13.23
N THR A 199 -0.73 4.79 -12.12
CA THR A 199 -1.94 5.62 -12.08
C THR A 199 -1.62 7.05 -12.50
N PRO A 200 -2.39 7.65 -13.43
CA PRO A 200 -2.24 9.06 -13.77
C PRO A 200 -2.36 9.97 -12.54
N PRO A 201 -1.50 11.00 -12.39
CA PRO A 201 -1.47 11.87 -11.21
C PRO A 201 -2.82 12.48 -10.88
N TRP A 202 -3.58 12.95 -11.87
CA TRP A 202 -4.90 13.52 -11.64
C TRP A 202 -5.86 12.52 -10.96
N ILE A 203 -5.89 11.27 -11.41
CA ILE A 203 -6.72 10.22 -10.80
C ILE A 203 -6.26 9.94 -9.37
N ALA A 204 -4.94 9.85 -9.16
CA ALA A 204 -4.37 9.65 -7.83
C ALA A 204 -4.77 10.79 -6.87
N HIS A 205 -4.65 12.04 -7.32
CA HIS A 205 -5.07 13.21 -6.53
C HIS A 205 -6.58 13.20 -6.24
N ARG A 206 -7.42 12.82 -7.21
CA ARG A 206 -8.86 12.71 -7.00
C ARG A 206 -9.21 11.61 -5.99
N GLN A 207 -8.53 10.47 -6.03
CA GLN A 207 -8.74 9.41 -5.04
C GLN A 207 -8.33 9.86 -3.63
N VAL A 208 -7.20 10.54 -3.48
CA VAL A 208 -6.77 11.11 -2.19
C VAL A 208 -7.79 12.13 -1.69
N ALA A 209 -8.21 13.08 -2.55
CA ALA A 209 -9.20 14.10 -2.19
C ALA A 209 -10.55 13.48 -1.75
N LEU A 210 -10.96 12.37 -2.35
CA LEU A 210 -12.13 11.61 -1.91
C LEU A 210 -11.95 11.07 -0.50
N ILE A 211 -10.81 10.45 -0.20
CA ILE A 211 -10.51 9.89 1.11
C ILE A 211 -10.41 11.01 2.17
N GLU A 212 -9.81 12.15 1.83
CA GLU A 212 -9.77 13.34 2.69
C GLU A 212 -11.17 13.88 3.00
N ALA A 213 -12.06 13.89 2.00
CA ALA A 213 -13.43 14.32 2.19
C ALA A 213 -14.21 13.34 3.08
N LEU A 214 -14.05 12.02 2.87
CA LEU A 214 -14.63 11.00 3.75
C LEU A 214 -14.09 11.12 5.18
N ALA A 215 -12.81 11.46 5.33
CA ALA A 215 -12.20 11.68 6.64
C ALA A 215 -12.80 12.86 7.41
N LYS A 216 -13.46 13.80 6.75
CA LYS A 216 -14.13 14.95 7.39
C LYS A 216 -15.59 14.67 7.72
N LEU A 217 -16.17 13.59 7.21
CA LEU A 217 -17.54 13.23 7.52
C LEU A 217 -17.66 12.74 8.99
N PRO A 218 -18.75 13.03 9.67
CA PRO A 218 -19.01 12.47 10.99
C PRO A 218 -19.18 10.95 10.91
N GLY A 219 -18.51 10.18 11.76
CA GLY A 219 -18.63 8.76 12.06
C GLY A 219 -19.30 7.89 10.99
N GLU A 220 -20.55 7.50 11.21
CA GLU A 220 -21.31 6.56 10.37
C GLU A 220 -21.78 7.15 9.01
N SER A 221 -21.50 8.42 8.72
CA SER A 221 -21.97 9.09 7.50
C SER A 221 -21.26 8.64 6.21
N ALA A 222 -20.24 7.80 6.28
CA ALA A 222 -19.52 7.30 5.12
C ALA A 222 -20.19 6.10 4.40
N GLY A 223 -21.34 5.61 4.91
CA GLY A 223 -22.11 4.50 4.33
C GLY A 223 -22.92 4.88 3.08
N PRO A 224 -23.89 4.05 2.67
CA PRO A 224 -24.72 4.28 1.48
C PRO A 224 -25.43 5.64 1.44
N GLY A 225 -25.65 6.26 2.60
CA GLY A 225 -26.23 7.61 2.72
C GLY A 225 -25.38 8.72 2.10
N CYS A 226 -24.08 8.53 1.92
CA CYS A 226 -23.22 9.52 1.25
C CYS A 226 -23.32 9.49 -0.29
N LEU A 227 -24.02 8.54 -0.88
CA LEU A 227 -24.11 8.34 -2.32
C LEU A 227 -24.54 9.60 -3.11
N PRO A 228 -25.53 10.40 -2.69
CA PRO A 228 -25.89 11.63 -3.43
C PRO A 228 -24.75 12.65 -3.47
N TRP A 229 -24.03 12.80 -2.37
CA TRP A 229 -22.84 13.66 -2.31
C TRP A 229 -21.74 13.12 -3.21
N LEU A 230 -21.45 11.82 -3.12
CA LEU A 230 -20.44 11.16 -3.93
C LEU A 230 -20.71 11.31 -5.43
N LEU A 231 -21.96 11.15 -5.86
CA LEU A 231 -22.35 11.32 -7.26
C LEU A 231 -22.17 12.77 -7.73
N ARG A 232 -22.47 13.77 -6.90
CA ARG A 232 -22.19 15.17 -7.24
C ARG A 232 -20.69 15.40 -7.39
N TRP A 233 -19.90 14.89 -6.46
CA TRP A 233 -18.45 14.98 -6.48
C TRP A 233 -17.87 14.31 -7.74
N LEU A 234 -18.33 13.08 -8.06
CA LEU A 234 -17.89 12.33 -9.24
C LEU A 234 -18.27 13.06 -10.55
N ARG A 235 -19.48 13.59 -10.64
CA ARG A 235 -19.93 14.37 -11.81
C ARG A 235 -19.07 15.63 -12.00
N ALA A 236 -18.72 16.32 -10.92
CA ALA A 236 -17.84 17.48 -11.00
C ALA A 236 -16.44 17.09 -11.50
N ALA A 237 -15.87 16.00 -11.01
CA ALA A 237 -14.58 15.48 -11.50
C ALA A 237 -14.64 15.06 -12.97
N LEU A 238 -15.72 14.42 -13.41
CA LEU A 238 -15.92 14.07 -14.81
C LEU A 238 -16.13 15.31 -15.73
N ALA A 239 -16.79 16.33 -15.23
CA ALA A 239 -16.94 17.61 -15.95
C ALA A 239 -15.58 18.31 -16.11
N GLU A 240 -14.75 18.30 -15.08
CA GLU A 240 -13.37 18.79 -15.15
C GLU A 240 -12.53 18.03 -16.19
N LEU A 241 -12.63 16.69 -16.22
CA LEU A 241 -11.94 15.87 -17.22
C LEU A 241 -12.36 16.26 -18.65
N ARG A 242 -13.65 16.46 -18.89
CA ARG A 242 -14.19 16.83 -20.20
C ARG A 242 -13.88 18.28 -20.59
N SER A 243 -13.60 19.15 -19.63
CA SER A 243 -13.33 20.57 -19.90
C SER A 243 -12.02 20.83 -20.65
N GLY A 244 -11.14 19.84 -20.78
CA GLY A 244 -9.83 19.97 -21.40
C GLY A 244 -8.83 20.83 -20.61
N ARG A 245 -9.17 21.29 -19.41
CA ARG A 245 -8.33 22.18 -18.58
C ARG A 245 -7.25 21.47 -17.79
N ILE A 246 -7.34 20.13 -17.65
CA ILE A 246 -6.34 19.35 -16.93
C ILE A 246 -5.04 19.36 -17.73
N PRO A 247 -3.89 19.71 -17.13
CA PRO A 247 -2.59 19.59 -17.77
C PRO A 247 -2.34 18.15 -18.24
N LEU A 248 -1.75 17.96 -19.42
CA LEU A 248 -1.51 16.64 -19.99
C LEU A 248 -0.60 15.78 -19.08
N GLU A 249 0.34 16.41 -18.39
CA GLU A 249 1.25 15.79 -17.43
C GLU A 249 0.49 15.10 -16.30
N GLN A 250 -0.68 15.63 -15.94
CA GLN A 250 -1.55 15.06 -14.91
C GLN A 250 -2.35 13.82 -15.38
N LEU A 251 -2.40 13.60 -16.68
CA LEU A 251 -3.06 12.47 -17.32
C LEU A 251 -2.08 11.35 -17.73
N LEU A 252 -0.78 11.53 -17.51
CA LEU A 252 0.25 10.56 -17.90
C LEU A 252 0.15 9.26 -17.10
N ALA A 253 0.03 8.15 -17.80
CA ALA A 253 0.30 6.84 -17.26
C ALA A 253 1.79 6.51 -17.40
N ALA A 254 2.37 5.82 -16.41
CA ALA A 254 3.78 5.43 -16.43
C ALA A 254 3.91 3.94 -16.09
N GLN A 255 4.25 3.11 -17.06
CA GLN A 255 4.34 1.66 -16.88
C GLN A 255 5.73 1.14 -17.22
N LYS A 256 6.13 0.06 -16.57
CA LYS A 256 7.37 -0.66 -16.92
C LYS A 256 7.11 -1.65 -18.05
N LEU A 257 8.07 -1.77 -18.97
CA LEU A 257 8.11 -2.88 -19.90
C LEU A 257 8.46 -4.15 -19.13
N SER A 258 7.65 -5.19 -19.26
CA SER A 258 7.87 -6.47 -18.58
C SER A 258 8.87 -7.36 -19.32
N ARG A 259 9.06 -7.12 -20.63
CA ARG A 259 9.91 -7.90 -21.55
C ARG A 259 10.36 -7.05 -22.74
N ALA A 260 11.16 -7.59 -23.62
CA ALA A 260 11.52 -6.94 -24.90
C ALA A 260 10.31 -6.80 -25.84
N LEU A 261 10.33 -5.83 -26.76
CA LEU A 261 9.15 -5.51 -27.58
C LEU A 261 8.73 -6.67 -28.51
N ASP A 262 9.68 -7.41 -29.03
CA ASP A 262 9.49 -8.60 -29.89
C ASP A 262 8.89 -9.81 -29.16
N GLU A 263 8.98 -9.86 -27.84
CA GLU A 263 8.42 -10.92 -27.02
C GLU A 263 6.92 -10.73 -26.69
N TYR A 264 6.30 -9.60 -27.07
CA TYR A 264 4.89 -9.36 -26.79
C TYR A 264 3.99 -10.01 -27.86
N ARG A 265 3.24 -11.05 -27.50
CA ARG A 265 2.19 -11.61 -28.36
C ARG A 265 1.04 -10.61 -28.58
N THR A 266 0.62 -9.94 -27.48
CA THR A 266 -0.38 -8.88 -27.51
C THR A 266 0.24 -7.64 -26.86
N PRO A 267 0.51 -6.57 -27.62
CA PRO A 267 1.15 -5.40 -27.09
C PRO A 267 0.29 -4.69 -26.04
N SER A 268 0.84 -4.55 -24.83
CA SER A 268 0.23 -3.71 -23.78
C SER A 268 0.29 -2.23 -24.15
N PRO A 269 -0.47 -1.33 -23.51
CA PRO A 269 -0.32 0.10 -23.72
C PRO A 269 1.12 0.60 -23.61
N ALA A 270 1.87 0.10 -22.63
CA ALA A 270 3.28 0.39 -22.46
C ALA A 270 4.13 -0.08 -23.64
N ALA A 271 3.89 -1.29 -24.16
CA ALA A 271 4.61 -1.83 -25.30
C ALA A 271 4.32 -1.03 -26.58
N ARG A 272 3.06 -0.63 -26.81
CA ARG A 272 2.66 0.21 -27.94
C ARG A 272 3.32 1.58 -27.89
N ALA A 273 3.37 2.20 -26.70
CA ALA A 273 4.06 3.48 -26.52
C ALA A 273 5.59 3.33 -26.72
N ALA A 274 6.19 2.23 -26.25
CA ALA A 274 7.60 1.97 -26.47
C ALA A 274 7.93 1.68 -27.93
N ALA A 275 7.02 1.05 -28.69
CA ALA A 275 7.17 0.85 -30.13
C ALA A 275 7.17 2.18 -30.90
N GLN A 276 6.32 3.16 -30.51
CA GLN A 276 6.36 4.51 -31.07
C GLN A 276 7.72 5.19 -30.84
N LEU A 277 8.30 5.05 -29.63
CA LEU A 277 9.62 5.59 -29.31
C LEU A 277 10.71 4.89 -30.11
N ALA A 278 10.64 3.58 -30.30
CA ALA A 278 11.59 2.80 -31.10
C ALA A 278 11.58 3.26 -32.56
N ALA A 279 10.42 3.62 -33.13
CA ALA A 279 10.30 4.14 -34.49
C ALA A 279 11.02 5.49 -34.71
N VAL A 280 11.24 6.26 -33.64
CA VAL A 280 12.04 7.51 -33.69
C VAL A 280 13.43 7.33 -33.07
N GLY A 281 13.93 6.09 -33.00
CA GLY A 281 15.29 5.77 -32.56
C GLY A 281 15.49 5.73 -31.03
N LYS A 282 14.43 5.81 -30.22
CA LYS A 282 14.49 5.74 -28.75
C LYS A 282 14.12 4.35 -28.25
N HIS A 283 15.09 3.46 -28.11
CA HIS A 283 14.87 2.08 -27.71
C HIS A 283 14.85 1.91 -26.18
N LEU A 284 13.76 1.32 -25.66
CA LEU A 284 13.61 1.00 -24.25
C LEU A 284 13.84 -0.51 -24.03
N ARG A 285 14.49 -0.82 -22.91
CA ARG A 285 14.76 -2.21 -22.47
C ARG A 285 13.69 -2.69 -21.47
N ALA A 286 13.55 -3.99 -21.32
CA ALA A 286 12.76 -4.60 -20.26
C ALA A 286 13.13 -3.99 -18.89
N GLY A 287 12.13 -3.71 -18.05
CA GLY A 287 12.30 -3.03 -16.76
C GLY A 287 12.29 -1.50 -16.81
N GLN A 288 12.53 -0.87 -17.97
CA GLN A 288 12.44 0.59 -18.11
C GLN A 288 10.99 1.07 -18.14
N ARG A 289 10.76 2.29 -17.65
CA ARG A 289 9.44 2.92 -17.67
C ARG A 289 9.23 3.70 -18.95
N VAL A 290 8.01 3.58 -19.51
CA VAL A 290 7.49 4.45 -20.56
C VAL A 290 6.33 5.26 -20.00
N ARG A 291 6.27 6.54 -20.37
CA ARG A 291 5.18 7.46 -20.06
C ARG A 291 4.34 7.66 -21.32
N PHE A 292 3.03 7.65 -21.17
CA PHE A 292 2.12 7.80 -22.29
C PHE A 292 0.76 8.33 -21.87
N LEU A 293 0.04 8.88 -22.83
CA LEU A 293 -1.38 9.23 -22.72
C LEU A 293 -2.23 8.16 -23.42
N TYR A 294 -3.44 7.91 -22.90
CA TYR A 294 -4.43 7.12 -23.63
C TYR A 294 -5.08 7.99 -24.70
N THR A 295 -5.14 7.48 -25.94
CA THR A 295 -5.69 8.18 -27.10
C THR A 295 -6.70 7.32 -27.83
N LEU A 296 -7.59 7.95 -28.59
CA LEU A 296 -8.52 7.30 -29.50
C LEU A 296 -7.78 6.76 -30.75
N GLY A 297 -8.37 5.77 -31.40
CA GLY A 297 -7.80 5.14 -32.59
C GLY A 297 -6.57 4.28 -32.31
N GLU A 298 -5.99 3.71 -33.35
CA GLU A 298 -4.74 2.95 -33.25
C GLU A 298 -3.54 3.90 -33.19
N PRO A 299 -2.56 3.62 -32.33
CA PRO A 299 -2.39 2.46 -31.47
C PRO A 299 -3.03 2.61 -30.06
N GLY A 300 -3.91 3.57 -29.82
CA GLY A 300 -4.63 3.77 -28.57
C GLY A 300 -3.80 4.39 -27.45
N VAL A 301 -2.59 4.85 -27.76
CA VAL A 301 -1.67 5.54 -26.84
C VAL A 301 -0.81 6.51 -27.63
N HIS A 302 -0.34 7.57 -26.93
CA HIS A 302 0.69 8.49 -27.42
C HIS A 302 1.83 8.53 -26.41
N ALA A 303 3.02 8.11 -26.82
CA ALA A 303 4.20 8.14 -25.97
C ALA A 303 4.62 9.57 -25.67
N TRP A 304 4.84 9.90 -24.40
CA TRP A 304 5.12 11.27 -23.96
C TRP A 304 6.42 11.84 -24.50
N ASP A 305 7.43 11.00 -24.68
CA ASP A 305 8.78 11.45 -25.08
C ASP A 305 8.96 11.47 -26.60
N LEU A 306 7.87 11.47 -27.39
CA LEU A 306 7.87 11.76 -28.81
C LEU A 306 8.18 13.26 -29.08
N PRO A 307 8.74 13.62 -30.27
CA PRO A 307 9.00 15.01 -30.63
C PRO A 307 7.72 15.86 -30.72
N ASP A 308 6.65 15.28 -31.27
CA ASP A 308 5.39 15.96 -31.46
C ASP A 308 4.49 15.82 -30.23
N PRO A 309 3.93 16.94 -29.70
CA PRO A 309 3.00 16.88 -28.61
C PRO A 309 1.68 16.21 -29.03
N PRO A 310 0.99 15.50 -28.15
CA PRO A 310 -0.29 14.89 -28.45
C PRO A 310 -1.39 15.94 -28.67
N ASP A 311 -2.27 15.72 -29.65
CA ASP A 311 -3.48 16.52 -29.78
C ASP A 311 -4.44 16.16 -28.62
N ARG A 312 -4.89 17.19 -27.89
CA ARG A 312 -5.87 17.03 -26.80
C ARG A 312 -7.18 16.41 -27.28
N ARG A 313 -7.57 16.62 -28.54
CA ARG A 313 -8.80 16.06 -29.13
C ARG A 313 -8.71 14.56 -29.33
N SER A 314 -7.51 14.00 -29.42
CA SER A 314 -7.28 12.57 -29.55
C SER A 314 -7.32 11.80 -28.22
N LEU A 315 -7.44 12.49 -27.07
CA LEU A 315 -7.47 11.82 -25.77
C LEU A 315 -8.68 10.89 -25.65
N ASP A 316 -8.44 9.67 -25.18
CA ASP A 316 -9.49 8.72 -24.79
C ASP A 316 -10.06 9.08 -23.39
N LEU A 317 -10.96 10.07 -23.39
CA LEU A 317 -11.62 10.51 -22.15
C LEU A 317 -12.45 9.41 -21.52
N ALA A 318 -12.99 8.47 -22.30
CA ALA A 318 -13.75 7.33 -21.79
C ALA A 318 -12.84 6.41 -20.95
N ARG A 319 -11.61 6.19 -21.40
CA ARG A 319 -10.61 5.43 -20.64
C ARG A 319 -10.25 6.10 -19.32
N TYR A 320 -10.03 7.42 -19.30
CA TYR A 320 -9.76 8.16 -18.08
C TYR A 320 -10.96 8.17 -17.12
N GLN A 321 -12.18 8.30 -17.66
CA GLN A 321 -13.41 8.16 -16.87
C GLN A 321 -13.50 6.78 -16.21
N GLU A 322 -13.21 5.71 -16.93
CA GLU A 322 -13.19 4.34 -16.42
C GLU A 322 -12.18 4.18 -15.29
N LEU A 323 -10.95 4.70 -15.46
CA LEU A 323 -9.90 4.68 -14.44
C LEU A 323 -10.30 5.46 -13.17
N LEU A 324 -10.98 6.60 -13.33
CA LEU A 324 -11.49 7.36 -12.20
C LEU A 324 -12.59 6.60 -11.46
N ILE A 325 -13.57 6.05 -12.17
CA ILE A 325 -14.67 5.29 -11.58
C ILE A 325 -14.13 4.09 -10.80
N ARG A 326 -13.13 3.38 -11.36
CA ARG A 326 -12.46 2.28 -10.69
C ARG A 326 -11.75 2.72 -9.40
N ALA A 327 -11.04 3.86 -9.44
CA ALA A 327 -10.35 4.39 -8.27
C ALA A 327 -11.34 4.81 -7.17
N VAL A 328 -12.47 5.43 -7.55
CA VAL A 328 -13.56 5.79 -6.63
C VAL A 328 -14.24 4.54 -6.09
N GLY A 329 -14.55 3.57 -6.94
CA GLY A 329 -15.17 2.30 -6.56
C GLY A 329 -14.33 1.52 -5.55
N ALA A 330 -13.01 1.48 -5.72
CA ALA A 330 -12.11 0.84 -4.77
C ALA A 330 -12.20 1.48 -3.37
N VAL A 331 -12.35 2.81 -3.28
CA VAL A 331 -12.53 3.53 -2.00
C VAL A 331 -13.93 3.30 -1.42
N MET A 332 -14.95 3.20 -2.26
CA MET A 332 -16.34 3.13 -1.79
C MET A 332 -16.84 1.71 -1.51
N GLN A 333 -16.15 0.69 -2.02
CA GLN A 333 -16.50 -0.71 -1.81
C GLN A 333 -16.64 -1.11 -0.33
N PRO A 334 -15.73 -0.75 0.59
CA PRO A 334 -15.90 -1.06 2.01
C PRO A 334 -17.12 -0.41 2.66
N PHE A 335 -17.67 0.63 2.05
CA PHE A 335 -18.87 1.35 2.50
C PHE A 335 -20.15 0.85 1.82
N GLY A 336 -20.10 -0.27 1.10
CA GLY A 336 -21.26 -0.89 0.48
C GLY A 336 -21.70 -0.28 -0.84
N ILE A 337 -20.88 0.56 -1.49
CA ILE A 337 -21.17 1.15 -2.80
C ILE A 337 -20.32 0.46 -3.87
N ALA A 338 -20.96 -0.30 -4.75
CA ALA A 338 -20.30 -1.08 -5.80
C ALA A 338 -19.82 -0.20 -6.98
N GLU A 339 -18.71 -0.60 -7.61
CA GLU A 339 -18.16 0.07 -8.79
C GLU A 339 -19.18 0.12 -9.94
N ASP A 340 -19.92 -0.97 -10.17
CA ASP A 340 -20.93 -1.05 -11.25
C ASP A 340 -22.10 -0.08 -11.01
N GLU A 341 -22.52 0.12 -9.77
CA GLU A 341 -23.51 1.12 -9.42
C GLU A 341 -23.01 2.54 -9.75
N LEU A 342 -21.77 2.85 -9.42
CA LEU A 342 -21.16 4.13 -9.77
C LEU A 342 -21.06 4.33 -11.28
N ARG A 343 -20.71 3.27 -12.01
CA ARG A 343 -20.61 3.28 -13.48
C ARG A 343 -21.96 3.58 -14.14
N LEU A 344 -23.03 2.91 -13.71
CA LEU A 344 -24.38 3.13 -14.19
C LEU A 344 -24.89 4.54 -13.91
N ARG A 345 -24.73 5.00 -12.67
CA ARG A 345 -25.20 6.32 -12.21
C ARG A 345 -24.37 7.48 -12.77
N ALA A 346 -23.10 7.28 -13.04
CA ALA A 346 -22.24 8.28 -13.69
C ALA A 346 -22.63 8.49 -15.16
N ARG A 347 -23.18 7.48 -15.85
CA ARG A 347 -23.67 7.56 -17.23
C ARG A 347 -25.05 8.21 -17.36
N GLY A 348 -25.71 8.54 -16.26
CA GLY A 348 -27.05 9.13 -16.30
C GLY A 348 -28.19 8.15 -16.65
N SER A 349 -27.94 6.83 -16.56
CA SER A 349 -28.85 5.78 -17.06
C SER A 349 -29.84 5.24 -16.01
N LEU A 350 -29.96 5.85 -14.84
CA LEU A 350 -30.98 5.46 -13.86
C LEU A 350 -31.94 6.61 -13.58
N PRO A 351 -33.27 6.33 -13.51
CA PRO A 351 -34.29 7.34 -13.22
C PRO A 351 -34.05 7.93 -11.81
N ASN A 352 -34.57 9.17 -11.64
CA ASN A 352 -34.53 9.89 -10.38
C ASN A 352 -35.03 9.02 -9.23
N VAL A 353 -34.11 8.54 -8.38
CA VAL A 353 -34.48 7.93 -7.11
C VAL A 353 -34.90 9.08 -6.20
N THR A 354 -36.13 9.05 -5.76
CA THR A 354 -36.73 9.97 -4.80
C THR A 354 -35.83 10.08 -3.57
N PHE A 355 -35.39 11.29 -3.25
CA PHE A 355 -34.54 11.56 -2.11
C PHE A 355 -35.31 11.27 -0.82
N TRP A 356 -34.81 10.34 0.00
CA TRP A 356 -35.18 10.27 1.41
C TRP A 356 -34.46 11.41 2.13
N PRO A 357 -35.20 12.25 2.86
CA PRO A 357 -34.57 13.34 3.62
C PRO A 357 -33.66 12.76 4.70
N LEU A 358 -32.45 13.33 4.82
CA LEU A 358 -31.54 13.02 5.93
C LEU A 358 -32.29 13.26 7.26
N PRO A 359 -32.21 12.36 8.24
CA PRO A 359 -32.69 12.66 9.58
C PRO A 359 -31.95 13.88 10.12
N ARG A 360 -32.68 14.89 10.56
CA ARG A 360 -32.13 16.02 11.31
C ARG A 360 -31.58 15.46 12.62
N LEU A 361 -30.30 15.60 12.83
CA LEU A 361 -29.70 15.35 14.13
C LEU A 361 -30.28 16.39 15.10
N THR A 362 -31.19 15.96 15.94
CA THR A 362 -31.59 16.70 17.14
C THR A 362 -30.70 16.27 18.29
N GLY A 363 -30.02 17.26 18.91
CA GLY A 363 -29.51 17.26 20.27
C GLY A 363 -28.34 16.38 20.59
#